data_248f4561f2659b4e8c6c8e5b2d583974
#
_entry.id   248f4561f2659b4e8c6c8e5b2d583974
#
_cell.length_a   1.000
_cell.length_b   1.000
_cell.length_c   1.000
_cell.angle_alpha   90.00
_cell.angle_beta   90.00
_cell.angle_gamma   90.00
#
_symmetry.space_group_name_H-M   'P 1'
#
loop_
_entity.id
_entity.type
_entity.pdbx_description
1 polymer ?
#
loop_
_entity_poly.entity_id
_entity_poly.type
_entity_poly.pdbx_seq_one_letter_code
_entity_poly.pdbx_strand_id
1 'polypeptide(L)'
;VKFYNKTLNKKFWSEDKKFDPDIRKKLLAITDDFLDKLNLEDVNIYDITLTGSNSNYNYNKFSDLDVHVLIDYKDINDDEELVKKALDGQRFMWNLRHNISLKDHGVEMYMQDKDEPHVASGLYSLKDNKWITEPSYNPPTIDKRDVYKKAETFENDVKILKERVDKVKGVSAKDLHEKANNLKKKISKMRRSGLDREGEFSIENLAFKILRNKDVIGDLIDIIARSYDKIYTENFKTYFEYFQGDKYLKFNVGNKNPNRVGLTKKHLTTTRKDYKHKNQHVKNLMNGAAAQIKLMGMPMFNMLKDYNMAFEPGKSKMLGNSDVECKMYEDEEGNKCANISRRNGM
;
A
#
# COMPACT_ATOMS: atom_id res chain seq x y z
N VAL A 1 19.46 4.37 21.71
CA VAL A 1 19.11 5.44 20.76
C VAL A 1 19.37 6.78 21.41
N LYS A 2 20.05 7.69 20.71
CA LYS A 2 20.25 9.07 21.16
C LYS A 2 19.08 9.89 20.63
N PHE A 3 18.27 10.47 21.52
CA PHE A 3 17.07 11.21 21.15
C PHE A 3 17.32 12.68 20.83
N TYR A 4 18.50 13.18 21.22
CA TYR A 4 18.86 14.57 21.11
C TYR A 4 20.37 14.75 20.95
N ASN A 5 20.77 15.59 20.01
CA ASN A 5 22.17 15.87 19.72
C ASN A 5 22.54 17.29 20.20
N LYS A 6 23.79 17.52 20.50
CA LYS A 6 24.30 18.84 20.93
C LYS A 6 24.46 19.83 19.77
N THR A 7 24.55 19.31 18.53
CA THR A 7 24.72 20.09 17.32
C THR A 7 23.72 19.60 16.27
N LEU A 8 23.43 20.40 15.27
CA LEU A 8 22.77 19.95 14.06
C LEU A 8 23.61 18.86 13.37
N ASN A 9 23.01 18.11 12.46
CA ASN A 9 23.68 17.00 11.78
C ASN A 9 24.86 17.54 10.95
N LYS A 10 26.09 17.28 11.40
CA LYS A 10 27.32 17.74 10.74
C LYS A 10 27.51 17.22 9.31
N LYS A 11 26.72 16.24 8.87
CA LYS A 11 26.68 15.81 7.47
C LYS A 11 26.07 16.88 6.57
N PHE A 12 25.20 17.74 7.10
CA PHE A 12 24.43 18.72 6.34
C PHE A 12 24.66 20.16 6.79
N TRP A 13 25.07 20.38 8.03
CA TRP A 13 25.16 21.68 8.65
C TRP A 13 26.57 21.98 9.17
N SER A 14 27.04 23.16 8.85
CA SER A 14 28.27 23.69 9.47
C SER A 14 28.05 24.05 10.96
N GLU A 15 29.09 24.42 11.66
CA GLU A 15 29.00 24.92 13.05
C GLU A 15 28.21 26.24 13.13
N ASP A 16 28.27 27.07 12.10
CA ASP A 16 27.49 28.32 11.94
C ASP A 16 26.06 28.08 11.44
N LYS A 17 25.57 26.81 11.46
CA LYS A 17 24.23 26.41 11.00
C LYS A 17 23.94 26.74 9.55
N LYS A 18 24.98 26.81 8.69
CA LYS A 18 24.83 26.95 7.24
C LYS A 18 24.65 25.57 6.61
N PHE A 19 23.71 25.47 5.69
CA PHE A 19 23.45 24.21 4.98
C PHE A 19 24.54 23.95 3.93
N ASP A 20 24.89 22.70 3.74
CA ASP A 20 25.90 22.26 2.76
C ASP A 20 25.43 22.63 1.33
N PRO A 21 26.20 23.45 0.58
CA PRO A 21 25.80 23.96 -0.73
C PRO A 21 25.67 22.86 -1.79
N ASP A 22 26.48 21.79 -1.71
CA ASP A 22 26.43 20.71 -2.69
C ASP A 22 25.18 19.84 -2.45
N ILE A 23 24.83 19.60 -1.19
CA ILE A 23 23.60 18.91 -0.84
C ILE A 23 22.38 19.76 -1.24
N ARG A 24 22.42 21.07 -0.97
CA ARG A 24 21.36 21.99 -1.40
C ARG A 24 21.13 21.91 -2.91
N LYS A 25 22.20 22.00 -3.70
CA LYS A 25 22.13 21.90 -5.17
C LYS A 25 21.49 20.58 -5.62
N LYS A 26 21.85 19.47 -4.99
CA LYS A 26 21.27 18.17 -5.30
C LYS A 26 19.79 18.09 -4.94
N LEU A 27 19.40 18.60 -3.76
CA LEU A 27 17.97 18.63 -3.35
C LEU A 27 17.13 19.47 -4.30
N LEU A 28 17.62 20.61 -4.75
CA LEU A 28 16.92 21.44 -5.74
C LEU A 28 16.77 20.70 -7.08
N ALA A 29 17.82 20.04 -7.58
CA ALA A 29 17.73 19.24 -8.80
C ALA A 29 16.76 18.04 -8.67
N ILE A 30 16.70 17.40 -7.50
CA ILE A 30 15.72 16.35 -7.21
C ILE A 30 14.29 16.92 -7.20
N THR A 31 14.12 18.13 -6.69
CA THR A 31 12.83 18.82 -6.68
C THR A 31 12.35 19.16 -8.09
N ASP A 32 13.25 19.64 -8.94
CA ASP A 32 12.94 19.94 -10.35
C ASP A 32 12.48 18.66 -11.07
N ASP A 33 13.23 17.55 -10.95
CA ASP A 33 12.84 16.25 -11.53
C ASP A 33 11.51 15.71 -10.96
N PHE A 34 11.23 15.97 -9.69
CA PHE A 34 9.96 15.62 -9.07
C PHE A 34 8.79 16.41 -9.65
N LEU A 35 8.94 17.73 -9.84
CA LEU A 35 7.93 18.61 -10.40
C LEU A 35 7.65 18.30 -11.88
N ASP A 36 8.71 18.07 -12.67
CA ASP A 36 8.60 17.64 -14.07
C ASP A 36 7.75 16.38 -14.20
N LYS A 37 7.98 15.40 -13.35
CA LYS A 37 7.21 14.14 -13.36
C LYS A 37 5.75 14.27 -12.89
N LEU A 38 5.44 15.33 -12.18
CA LEU A 38 4.07 15.67 -11.78
C LEU A 38 3.36 16.55 -12.83
N ASN A 39 4.06 16.99 -13.88
CA ASN A 39 3.63 18.01 -14.86
C ASN A 39 3.18 19.29 -14.16
N LEU A 40 4.00 19.78 -13.23
CA LEU A 40 3.75 20.98 -12.43
C LEU A 40 4.78 22.08 -12.70
N GLU A 41 5.43 22.07 -13.86
CA GLU A 41 6.46 23.05 -14.26
C GLU A 41 5.91 24.48 -14.32
N ASP A 42 4.64 24.62 -14.68
CA ASP A 42 3.96 25.91 -14.82
C ASP A 42 3.34 26.43 -13.50
N VAL A 43 3.39 25.63 -12.42
CA VAL A 43 2.82 26.02 -11.12
C VAL A 43 3.81 26.91 -10.38
N ASN A 44 3.31 28.00 -9.79
CA ASN A 44 4.15 28.89 -9.01
C ASN A 44 4.66 28.22 -7.72
N ILE A 45 5.98 28.09 -7.58
CA ILE A 45 6.62 27.56 -6.39
C ILE A 45 6.95 28.70 -5.43
N TYR A 46 6.22 28.75 -4.32
CA TYR A 46 6.41 29.76 -3.29
C TYR A 46 7.71 29.54 -2.54
N ASP A 47 7.98 28.31 -2.09
CA ASP A 47 9.25 27.96 -1.47
C ASP A 47 9.52 26.45 -1.64
N ILE A 48 10.78 26.06 -1.43
CA ILE A 48 11.22 24.68 -1.26
C ILE A 48 11.90 24.62 0.09
N THR A 49 11.30 23.90 1.03
CA THR A 49 11.75 23.91 2.41
C THR A 49 12.28 22.55 2.87
N LEU A 50 13.29 22.57 3.71
CA LEU A 50 13.79 21.41 4.43
C LEU A 50 13.30 21.47 5.87
N THR A 51 12.66 20.41 6.32
CA THR A 51 12.11 20.30 7.66
C THR A 51 12.46 18.96 8.32
N GLY A 52 11.77 18.57 9.35
CA GLY A 52 11.94 17.29 10.02
C GLY A 52 13.17 17.23 10.92
N SER A 53 13.58 16.01 11.26
CA SER A 53 14.61 15.80 12.28
C SER A 53 16.02 16.22 11.84
N ASN A 54 16.32 16.21 10.54
CA ASN A 54 17.61 16.69 10.03
C ASN A 54 17.73 18.22 10.00
N SER A 55 16.61 18.95 10.16
CA SER A 55 16.59 20.41 10.39
C SER A 55 16.49 20.75 11.88
N ASN A 56 16.73 19.78 12.77
CA ASN A 56 16.64 19.95 14.22
C ASN A 56 17.70 19.10 14.94
N TYR A 57 17.72 19.16 16.27
CA TYR A 57 18.65 18.44 17.13
C TYR A 57 18.24 16.99 17.44
N ASN A 58 17.08 16.54 16.98
CA ASN A 58 16.51 15.21 17.25
C ASN A 58 16.74 14.19 16.11
N TYR A 59 17.70 14.47 15.24
CA TYR A 59 18.10 13.56 14.17
C TYR A 59 18.81 12.30 14.68
N ASN A 60 18.76 11.26 13.90
CA ASN A 60 19.51 10.02 14.07
C ASN A 60 19.91 9.43 12.70
N LYS A 61 20.59 8.30 12.69
CA LYS A 61 21.07 7.66 11.45
C LYS A 61 19.96 7.20 10.46
N PHE A 62 18.71 7.15 10.91
CA PHE A 62 17.55 6.78 10.10
C PHE A 62 16.67 7.99 9.74
N SER A 63 17.10 9.18 10.08
CA SER A 63 16.36 10.40 9.75
C SER A 63 16.49 10.70 8.27
N ASP A 64 15.36 10.98 7.63
CA ASP A 64 15.28 11.37 6.23
C ASP A 64 15.52 12.87 6.06
N LEU A 65 15.73 13.32 4.84
CA LEU A 65 15.68 14.71 4.42
C LEU A 65 14.27 14.99 3.90
N ASP A 66 13.45 15.60 4.73
CA ASP A 66 12.05 15.92 4.43
C ASP A 66 12.00 17.23 3.63
N VAL A 67 11.81 17.15 2.31
CA VAL A 67 11.76 18.31 1.42
C VAL A 67 10.30 18.59 1.06
N HIS A 68 9.84 19.79 1.38
CA HIS A 68 8.49 20.25 1.11
C HIS A 68 8.51 21.32 0.00
N VAL A 69 7.73 21.12 -1.03
CA VAL A 69 7.49 22.08 -2.10
C VAL A 69 6.18 22.80 -1.81
N LEU A 70 6.27 24.10 -1.61
CA LEU A 70 5.14 24.97 -1.26
C LEU A 70 4.55 25.58 -2.53
N ILE A 71 3.30 25.26 -2.80
CA ILE A 71 2.52 25.80 -3.91
C ILE A 71 1.16 26.30 -3.40
N ASP A 72 0.44 27.04 -4.20
CA ASP A 72 -0.97 27.33 -3.96
C ASP A 72 -1.82 26.21 -4.61
N TYR A 73 -2.56 25.48 -3.84
CA TYR A 73 -3.41 24.42 -4.40
C TYR A 73 -4.51 24.98 -5.32
N LYS A 74 -4.91 26.24 -5.12
CA LYS A 74 -5.86 26.95 -5.99
C LYS A 74 -5.33 27.21 -7.38
N ASP A 75 -4.00 27.31 -7.55
CA ASP A 75 -3.41 27.43 -8.89
C ASP A 75 -3.65 26.18 -9.74
N ILE A 76 -3.99 25.04 -9.11
CA ILE A 76 -4.30 23.76 -9.78
C ILE A 76 -5.81 23.59 -9.92
N ASN A 77 -6.57 23.72 -8.82
CA ASN A 77 -8.03 23.61 -8.82
C ASN A 77 -8.63 24.22 -7.56
N ASP A 78 -9.84 24.78 -7.67
CA ASP A 78 -10.58 25.37 -6.54
C ASP A 78 -10.91 24.35 -5.42
N ASP A 79 -11.00 23.05 -5.74
CA ASP A 79 -11.17 21.97 -4.76
C ASP A 79 -9.79 21.55 -4.19
N GLU A 80 -9.31 22.32 -3.21
CA GLU A 80 -8.03 22.10 -2.54
C GLU A 80 -7.92 20.70 -1.90
N GLU A 81 -9.03 20.11 -1.43
CA GLU A 81 -9.03 18.78 -0.86
C GLU A 81 -8.77 17.70 -1.93
N LEU A 82 -9.34 17.89 -3.12
CA LEU A 82 -9.09 17.02 -4.26
C LEU A 82 -7.63 17.12 -4.71
N VAL A 83 -7.11 18.36 -4.83
CA VAL A 83 -5.70 18.64 -5.17
C VAL A 83 -4.78 17.94 -4.16
N LYS A 84 -5.01 18.15 -2.87
CA LYS A 84 -4.22 17.52 -1.80
C LYS A 84 -4.19 15.99 -1.93
N LYS A 85 -5.35 15.36 -2.13
CA LYS A 85 -5.44 13.90 -2.31
C LYS A 85 -4.70 13.41 -3.55
N ALA A 86 -4.82 14.13 -4.66
CA ALA A 86 -4.13 13.79 -5.91
C ALA A 86 -2.61 13.90 -5.76
N LEU A 87 -2.12 15.01 -5.22
CA LEU A 87 -0.70 15.25 -4.99
C LEU A 87 -0.10 14.28 -3.96
N ASP A 88 -0.83 13.96 -2.88
CA ASP A 88 -0.41 12.95 -1.91
C ASP A 88 -0.27 11.56 -2.54
N GLY A 89 -1.16 11.19 -3.45
CA GLY A 89 -1.06 9.94 -4.20
C GLY A 89 0.16 9.92 -5.12
N GLN A 90 0.40 10.97 -5.87
CA GLN A 90 1.55 11.12 -6.77
C GLN A 90 2.87 11.12 -5.99
N ARG A 91 2.97 11.92 -4.94
CA ARG A 91 4.11 11.95 -4.02
C ARG A 91 4.41 10.56 -3.44
N PHE A 92 3.38 9.85 -2.97
CA PHE A 92 3.55 8.51 -2.44
C PHE A 92 4.15 7.56 -3.49
N MET A 93 3.64 7.60 -4.71
CA MET A 93 4.15 6.79 -5.81
C MET A 93 5.58 7.17 -6.19
N TRP A 94 5.93 8.46 -6.16
CA TRP A 94 7.27 8.93 -6.45
C TRP A 94 8.27 8.44 -5.38
N ASN A 95 7.99 8.70 -4.10
CA ASN A 95 8.83 8.25 -2.98
C ASN A 95 8.98 6.71 -2.94
N LEU A 96 7.95 5.97 -3.35
CA LEU A 96 8.01 4.50 -3.42
C LEU A 96 8.92 4.00 -4.54
N ARG A 97 8.96 4.70 -5.68
CA ARG A 97 9.74 4.32 -6.87
C ARG A 97 11.20 4.76 -6.80
N HIS A 98 11.49 5.81 -6.05
CA HIS A 98 12.81 6.40 -5.95
C HIS A 98 13.40 6.22 -4.55
N ASN A 99 14.50 5.51 -4.47
CA ASN A 99 15.28 5.35 -3.23
C ASN A 99 16.52 6.24 -3.31
N ILE A 100 16.28 7.56 -3.21
CA ILE A 100 17.36 8.56 -3.27
C ILE A 100 17.93 8.73 -1.87
N SER A 101 19.25 8.66 -1.78
CA SER A 101 19.98 8.84 -0.52
C SER A 101 21.13 9.82 -0.69
N LEU A 102 21.24 10.79 0.23
CA LEU A 102 22.34 11.75 0.31
C LEU A 102 23.04 11.57 1.66
N LYS A 103 24.34 11.26 1.63
CA LYS A 103 25.14 10.98 2.83
C LYS A 103 24.48 9.98 3.80
N ASP A 104 23.94 8.88 3.25
CA ASP A 104 23.24 7.79 3.96
C ASP A 104 21.89 8.19 4.60
N HIS A 105 21.28 9.29 4.17
CA HIS A 105 19.94 9.71 4.58
C HIS A 105 19.01 9.72 3.37
N GLY A 106 17.86 9.11 3.49
CA GLY A 106 16.82 9.10 2.45
C GLY A 106 16.32 10.51 2.16
N VAL A 107 15.87 10.77 0.94
CA VAL A 107 15.20 11.99 0.56
C VAL A 107 13.72 11.70 0.35
N GLU A 108 12.86 12.36 1.11
CA GLU A 108 11.41 12.28 0.96
C GLU A 108 10.86 13.61 0.46
N MET A 109 10.11 13.56 -0.64
CA MET A 109 9.46 14.73 -1.24
C MET A 109 8.03 14.86 -0.75
N TYR A 110 7.60 16.10 -0.48
CA TYR A 110 6.25 16.44 -0.06
C TYR A 110 5.72 17.64 -0.85
N MET A 111 4.45 17.60 -1.23
CA MET A 111 3.72 18.77 -1.73
C MET A 111 2.92 19.36 -0.57
N GLN A 112 2.97 20.65 -0.41
CA GLN A 112 2.28 21.35 0.69
C GLN A 112 1.64 22.64 0.18
N ASP A 113 0.43 22.91 0.64
CA ASP A 113 -0.19 24.20 0.39
C ASP A 113 0.57 25.31 1.12
N LYS A 114 0.75 26.47 0.47
CA LYS A 114 1.47 27.62 1.04
C LYS A 114 0.86 28.13 2.33
N ASP A 115 -0.45 27.96 2.49
CA ASP A 115 -1.22 28.45 3.65
C ASP A 115 -1.34 27.37 4.75
N GLU A 116 -0.85 26.13 4.50
CA GLU A 116 -0.83 25.07 5.51
C GLU A 116 0.21 25.38 6.60
N PRO A 117 -0.20 25.43 7.90
CA PRO A 117 0.72 25.84 8.96
C PRO A 117 1.86 24.84 9.15
N HIS A 118 3.07 25.33 9.26
CA HIS A 118 4.24 24.55 9.61
C HIS A 118 4.31 24.34 11.13
N VAL A 119 4.32 23.09 11.56
CA VAL A 119 4.42 22.70 12.97
C VAL A 119 5.88 22.36 13.38
N ALA A 120 6.81 22.47 12.44
CA ALA A 120 8.21 22.09 12.66
C ALA A 120 8.97 23.15 13.45
N SER A 121 9.80 22.72 14.40
CA SER A 121 10.66 23.59 15.21
C SER A 121 11.94 24.02 14.49
N GLY A 122 12.24 23.43 13.33
CA GLY A 122 13.32 23.82 12.42
C GLY A 122 12.82 23.80 10.99
N LEU A 123 12.86 24.96 10.32
CA LEU A 123 12.39 25.12 8.93
C LEU A 123 13.42 25.95 8.15
N TYR A 124 13.93 25.39 7.08
CA TYR A 124 14.95 26.02 6.24
C TYR A 124 14.51 26.16 4.81
N SER A 125 14.55 27.36 4.23
CA SER A 125 14.32 27.56 2.81
C SER A 125 15.53 27.10 2.00
N LEU A 126 15.35 26.07 1.19
CA LEU A 126 16.32 25.66 0.19
C LEU A 126 16.35 26.64 -0.98
N LYS A 127 15.21 27.25 -1.31
CA LYS A 127 15.10 28.27 -2.38
C LYS A 127 15.93 29.49 -2.03
N ASP A 128 15.71 30.08 -0.87
CA ASP A 128 16.37 31.32 -0.43
C ASP A 128 17.68 31.10 0.31
N ASN A 129 18.03 29.84 0.61
CA ASN A 129 19.25 29.47 1.35
C ASN A 129 19.34 30.14 2.74
N LYS A 130 18.24 30.15 3.47
CA LYS A 130 18.15 30.77 4.80
C LYS A 130 17.20 30.03 5.73
N TRP A 131 17.38 30.19 7.04
CA TRP A 131 16.42 29.74 8.02
C TRP A 131 15.13 30.60 7.96
N ILE A 132 13.99 29.95 7.89
CA ILE A 132 12.66 30.55 8.14
C ILE A 132 12.40 30.50 9.65
N THR A 133 12.64 29.31 10.25
CA THR A 133 12.60 29.10 11.70
C THR A 133 13.85 28.34 12.10
N GLU A 134 14.77 29.01 12.77
CA GLU A 134 15.99 28.38 13.26
C GLU A 134 15.66 27.54 14.50
N PRO A 135 16.09 26.26 14.56
CA PRO A 135 15.83 25.42 15.72
C PRO A 135 16.59 25.90 16.94
N SER A 136 15.88 26.03 18.05
CA SER A 136 16.49 26.36 19.34
C SER A 136 17.05 25.10 20.01
N TYR A 137 18.25 25.23 20.62
CA TYR A 137 18.82 24.16 21.44
C TYR A 137 18.17 24.18 22.82
N ASN A 138 17.13 23.38 22.99
CA ASN A 138 16.44 23.23 24.27
C ASN A 138 16.25 21.72 24.57
N PRO A 139 17.27 21.05 25.16
CA PRO A 139 17.20 19.62 25.43
C PRO A 139 16.12 19.32 26.48
N PRO A 140 15.08 18.55 26.11
CA PRO A 140 14.04 18.17 27.07
C PRO A 140 14.59 17.13 28.05
N THR A 141 14.02 17.12 29.25
CA THR A 141 14.23 16.03 30.20
C THR A 141 13.40 14.83 29.74
N ILE A 142 14.08 13.79 29.27
CA ILE A 142 13.40 12.60 28.73
C ILE A 142 13.64 11.42 29.67
N ASP A 143 12.57 10.83 30.20
CA ASP A 143 12.68 9.51 30.83
C ASP A 143 12.79 8.43 29.76
N LYS A 144 14.02 8.00 29.53
CA LYS A 144 14.30 6.96 28.52
C LYS A 144 13.63 5.64 28.82
N ARG A 145 13.43 5.29 30.11
CA ARG A 145 12.79 4.02 30.49
C ARG A 145 11.35 3.99 30.04
N ASP A 146 10.62 5.07 30.23
CA ASP A 146 9.23 5.19 29.81
C ASP A 146 9.07 5.14 28.29
N VAL A 147 9.99 5.80 27.56
CA VAL A 147 10.03 5.73 26.09
C VAL A 147 10.22 4.29 25.61
N TYR A 148 11.22 3.59 26.15
CA TYR A 148 11.50 2.19 25.77
C TYR A 148 10.38 1.25 26.17
N LYS A 149 9.84 1.36 27.38
CA LYS A 149 8.72 0.55 27.86
C LYS A 149 7.49 0.72 26.97
N LYS A 150 7.17 1.94 26.58
CA LYS A 150 6.05 2.24 25.68
C LYS A 150 6.29 1.64 24.28
N ALA A 151 7.49 1.77 23.72
CA ALA A 151 7.84 1.15 22.44
C ALA A 151 7.77 -0.38 22.50
N GLU A 152 8.35 -1.00 23.54
CA GLU A 152 8.35 -2.45 23.73
C GLU A 152 6.94 -3.04 23.81
N THR A 153 6.00 -2.34 24.44
CA THR A 153 4.59 -2.77 24.48
C THR A 153 4.03 -2.95 23.07
N PHE A 154 4.20 -1.97 22.19
CA PHE A 154 3.72 -2.06 20.82
C PHE A 154 4.52 -3.03 19.96
N GLU A 155 5.83 -3.14 20.16
CA GLU A 155 6.69 -4.11 19.49
C GLU A 155 6.22 -5.54 19.78
N ASN A 156 5.90 -5.86 21.04
CA ASN A 156 5.36 -7.15 21.45
C ASN A 156 3.99 -7.42 20.83
N ASP A 157 3.10 -6.42 20.80
CA ASP A 157 1.79 -6.55 20.17
C ASP A 157 1.93 -6.89 18.67
N VAL A 158 2.82 -6.19 17.95
CA VAL A 158 3.08 -6.46 16.52
C VAL A 158 3.70 -7.85 16.33
N LYS A 159 4.66 -8.25 17.17
CA LYS A 159 5.27 -9.57 17.13
C LYS A 159 4.23 -10.70 17.25
N ILE A 160 3.30 -10.60 18.18
CA ILE A 160 2.20 -11.56 18.35
C ILE A 160 1.35 -11.66 17.08
N LEU A 161 1.03 -10.53 16.44
CA LEU A 161 0.28 -10.53 15.19
C LEU A 161 1.11 -11.13 14.03
N LYS A 162 2.41 -10.84 13.97
CA LYS A 162 3.33 -11.36 12.96
C LYS A 162 3.43 -12.89 13.01
N GLU A 163 3.51 -13.47 14.20
CA GLU A 163 3.54 -14.93 14.39
C GLU A 163 2.23 -15.63 13.99
N ARG A 164 1.12 -14.88 13.96
CA ARG A 164 -0.19 -15.40 13.62
C ARG A 164 -0.54 -15.27 12.14
N VAL A 165 -0.02 -14.27 11.43
CA VAL A 165 -0.42 -13.96 10.06
C VAL A 165 -0.25 -15.11 9.08
N ASP A 166 0.76 -15.97 9.29
CA ASP A 166 0.98 -17.15 8.45
C ASP A 166 0.07 -18.34 8.79
N LYS A 167 -0.45 -18.39 10.01
CA LYS A 167 -1.24 -19.49 10.54
C LYS A 167 -2.75 -19.30 10.38
N VAL A 168 -3.22 -18.05 10.19
CA VAL A 168 -4.65 -17.75 10.11
C VAL A 168 -5.23 -18.05 8.74
N LYS A 169 -6.53 -18.43 8.71
CA LYS A 169 -7.32 -18.73 7.51
C LYS A 169 -8.76 -18.23 7.70
N GLY A 170 -9.39 -17.80 6.59
CA GLY A 170 -10.80 -17.42 6.56
C GLY A 170 -11.21 -16.38 7.61
N VAL A 171 -12.20 -16.69 8.43
CA VAL A 171 -12.72 -15.80 9.48
C VAL A 171 -11.62 -15.30 10.43
N SER A 172 -10.63 -16.14 10.72
CA SER A 172 -9.52 -15.73 11.58
C SER A 172 -8.56 -14.74 10.92
N ALA A 173 -8.49 -14.69 9.59
CA ALA A 173 -7.74 -13.67 8.85
C ALA A 173 -8.43 -12.31 8.95
N LYS A 174 -9.76 -12.26 8.93
CA LYS A 174 -10.53 -11.03 9.14
C LYS A 174 -10.32 -10.46 10.53
N ASP A 175 -10.42 -11.29 11.59
CA ASP A 175 -10.14 -10.90 12.98
C ASP A 175 -8.71 -10.35 13.14
N LEU A 176 -7.72 -11.02 12.52
CA LEU A 176 -6.34 -10.57 12.56
C LEU A 176 -6.16 -9.22 11.84
N HIS A 177 -6.79 -9.06 10.67
CA HIS A 177 -6.77 -7.82 9.91
C HIS A 177 -7.36 -6.65 10.70
N GLU A 178 -8.51 -6.85 11.34
CA GLU A 178 -9.14 -5.83 12.19
C GLU A 178 -8.26 -5.47 13.40
N LYS A 179 -7.65 -6.46 14.05
CA LYS A 179 -6.71 -6.23 15.18
C LYS A 179 -5.48 -5.44 14.73
N ALA A 180 -4.89 -5.79 13.59
CA ALA A 180 -3.73 -5.08 13.06
C ALA A 180 -4.07 -3.62 12.70
N ASN A 181 -5.23 -3.38 12.06
CA ASN A 181 -5.69 -2.03 11.76
C ASN A 181 -5.97 -1.21 13.03
N ASN A 182 -6.59 -1.82 14.05
CA ASN A 182 -6.84 -1.15 15.32
C ASN A 182 -5.54 -0.80 16.05
N LEU A 183 -4.53 -1.68 15.99
CA LEU A 183 -3.21 -1.41 16.53
C LEU A 183 -2.52 -0.25 15.79
N LYS A 184 -2.58 -0.21 14.45
CA LYS A 184 -2.08 0.91 13.65
C LYS A 184 -2.75 2.24 14.04
N LYS A 185 -4.09 2.24 14.17
CA LYS A 185 -4.84 3.42 14.63
C LYS A 185 -4.42 3.86 16.04
N LYS A 186 -4.22 2.90 16.95
CA LYS A 186 -3.78 3.17 18.33
C LYS A 186 -2.39 3.81 18.36
N ILE A 187 -1.44 3.29 17.58
CA ILE A 187 -0.08 3.86 17.47
C ILE A 187 -0.14 5.27 16.86
N SER A 188 -0.92 5.48 15.80
CA SER A 188 -1.07 6.80 15.16
C SER A 188 -1.70 7.82 16.11
N LYS A 189 -2.77 7.43 16.85
CA LYS A 189 -3.42 8.29 17.84
C LYS A 189 -2.48 8.62 18.99
N MET A 190 -1.73 7.64 19.50
CA MET A 190 -0.72 7.84 20.52
C MET A 190 0.31 8.89 20.08
N ARG A 191 0.89 8.76 18.88
CA ARG A 191 1.86 9.72 18.34
C ARG A 191 1.27 11.12 18.25
N ARG A 192 0.07 11.26 17.65
CA ARG A 192 -0.60 12.56 17.50
C ARG A 192 -0.83 13.22 18.84
N SER A 193 -1.41 12.51 19.79
CA SER A 193 -1.65 13.03 21.15
C SER A 193 -0.37 13.49 21.86
N GLY A 194 0.75 12.78 21.65
CA GLY A 194 2.03 13.21 22.20
C GLY A 194 2.56 14.48 21.52
N LEU A 195 2.47 14.55 20.19
CA LEU A 195 2.87 15.73 19.42
C LEU A 195 2.06 16.97 19.82
N ASP A 196 0.74 16.82 19.98
CA ASP A 196 -0.17 17.91 20.34
C ASP A 196 0.09 18.43 21.77
N ARG A 197 0.50 17.55 22.70
CA ARG A 197 0.68 17.90 24.12
C ARG A 197 2.10 18.43 24.43
N GLU A 198 3.12 17.76 23.94
CA GLU A 198 4.53 17.99 24.33
C GLU A 198 5.47 18.12 23.13
N GLY A 199 4.94 18.10 21.90
CA GLY A 199 5.70 18.25 20.68
C GLY A 199 6.60 17.04 20.35
N GLU A 200 7.65 17.31 19.61
CA GLU A 200 8.54 16.31 19.03
C GLU A 200 9.26 15.41 20.05
N PHE A 201 9.43 15.89 21.27
CA PHE A 201 10.15 15.19 22.34
C PHE A 201 9.21 14.46 23.31
N SER A 202 7.91 14.42 23.03
CA SER A 202 6.99 13.60 23.81
C SER A 202 7.42 12.13 23.84
N ILE A 203 7.16 11.47 24.97
CA ILE A 203 7.44 10.04 25.16
C ILE A 203 6.79 9.22 24.02
N GLU A 204 5.59 9.60 23.61
CA GLU A 204 4.79 8.99 22.57
C GLU A 204 5.47 9.07 21.20
N ASN A 205 5.91 10.28 20.81
CA ASN A 205 6.60 10.47 19.54
C ASN A 205 7.97 9.81 19.52
N LEU A 206 8.70 9.83 20.62
CA LEU A 206 9.99 9.14 20.73
C LEU A 206 9.83 7.62 20.68
N ALA A 207 8.81 7.07 21.33
CA ALA A 207 8.46 5.64 21.22
C ALA A 207 8.11 5.27 19.78
N PHE A 208 7.31 6.10 19.08
CA PHE A 208 7.01 5.91 17.66
C PHE A 208 8.29 5.91 16.80
N LYS A 209 9.23 6.85 17.04
CA LYS A 209 10.52 6.87 16.34
C LYS A 209 11.32 5.57 16.57
N ILE A 210 11.29 4.99 17.78
CA ILE A 210 11.92 3.68 18.05
C ILE A 210 11.24 2.59 17.21
N LEU A 211 9.91 2.53 17.19
CA LEU A 211 9.16 1.52 16.42
C LEU A 211 9.47 1.63 14.92
N ARG A 212 9.54 2.85 14.37
CA ARG A 212 9.93 3.09 12.98
C ARG A 212 11.37 2.63 12.71
N ASN A 213 12.31 2.99 13.58
CA ASN A 213 13.72 2.63 13.42
C ASN A 213 14.01 1.13 13.51
N LYS A 214 13.12 0.37 14.18
CA LYS A 214 13.16 -1.10 14.26
C LYS A 214 12.32 -1.79 13.19
N ASP A 215 11.76 -1.03 12.26
CA ASP A 215 10.84 -1.49 11.21
C ASP A 215 9.54 -2.16 11.72
N VAL A 216 9.20 -1.95 12.98
CA VAL A 216 7.96 -2.51 13.57
C VAL A 216 6.71 -1.97 12.86
N ILE A 217 6.78 -0.72 12.39
CA ILE A 217 5.68 -0.11 11.62
C ILE A 217 5.57 -0.75 10.24
N GLY A 218 6.70 -1.04 9.58
CA GLY A 218 6.75 -1.79 8.31
C GLY A 218 6.15 -3.19 8.48
N ASP A 219 6.57 -3.93 9.50
CA ASP A 219 6.00 -5.23 9.85
C ASP A 219 4.47 -5.18 10.04
N LEU A 220 3.96 -4.15 10.73
CA LEU A 220 2.52 -3.99 10.94
C LEU A 220 1.76 -3.71 9.65
N ILE A 221 2.32 -2.92 8.75
CA ILE A 221 1.75 -2.66 7.42
C ILE A 221 1.73 -3.95 6.58
N ASP A 222 2.80 -4.74 6.60
CA ASP A 222 2.87 -6.05 5.93
C ASP A 222 1.81 -7.02 6.48
N ILE A 223 1.65 -7.09 7.80
CA ILE A 223 0.61 -7.92 8.43
C ILE A 223 -0.80 -7.50 7.96
N ILE A 224 -1.07 -6.21 7.87
CA ILE A 224 -2.35 -5.67 7.39
C ILE A 224 -2.58 -6.08 5.93
N ALA A 225 -1.60 -5.91 5.06
CA ALA A 225 -1.70 -6.28 3.65
C ALA A 225 -1.90 -7.79 3.48
N ARG A 226 -1.05 -8.62 4.11
CA ARG A 226 -1.12 -10.08 4.02
C ARG A 226 -2.39 -10.66 4.62
N SER A 227 -2.88 -10.13 5.73
CA SER A 227 -4.15 -10.57 6.32
C SER A 227 -5.33 -10.20 5.42
N TYR A 228 -5.31 -9.01 4.79
CA TYR A 228 -6.31 -8.60 3.80
C TYR A 228 -6.34 -9.55 2.59
N ASP A 229 -5.18 -9.84 2.01
CA ASP A 229 -5.08 -10.77 0.89
C ASP A 229 -5.63 -12.16 1.26
N LYS A 230 -5.37 -12.62 2.48
CA LYS A 230 -5.88 -13.90 2.97
C LYS A 230 -7.40 -13.92 3.15
N ILE A 231 -8.02 -12.82 3.56
CA ILE A 231 -9.49 -12.71 3.64
C ILE A 231 -10.11 -13.02 2.27
N TYR A 232 -9.60 -12.38 1.23
CA TYR A 232 -10.15 -12.55 -0.12
C TYR A 232 -9.75 -13.87 -0.77
N THR A 233 -8.51 -14.32 -0.56
CA THR A 233 -8.06 -15.62 -1.06
C THR A 233 -8.82 -16.77 -0.42
N GLU A 234 -9.06 -16.73 0.89
CA GLU A 234 -9.82 -17.75 1.61
C GLU A 234 -11.32 -17.69 1.28
N ASN A 235 -11.90 -16.51 1.16
CA ASN A 235 -13.29 -16.36 0.72
C ASN A 235 -13.49 -16.92 -0.68
N PHE A 236 -12.53 -16.74 -1.58
CA PHE A 236 -12.57 -17.33 -2.90
C PHE A 236 -12.56 -18.88 -2.83
N LYS A 237 -11.70 -19.48 -2.01
CA LYS A 237 -11.70 -20.93 -1.77
C LYS A 237 -12.99 -21.42 -1.11
N THR A 238 -13.48 -20.69 -0.10
CA THR A 238 -14.72 -21.03 0.60
C THR A 238 -15.93 -20.98 -0.34
N TYR A 239 -15.98 -20.00 -1.24
CA TYR A 239 -17.00 -19.95 -2.27
C TYR A 239 -16.94 -21.15 -3.21
N PHE A 240 -15.72 -21.53 -3.64
CA PHE A 240 -15.55 -22.74 -4.44
C PHE A 240 -15.92 -24.00 -3.69
N GLU A 241 -15.61 -24.09 -2.42
CA GLU A 241 -15.99 -25.19 -1.53
C GLU A 241 -17.51 -25.29 -1.33
N TYR A 242 -18.16 -24.15 -1.18
CA TYR A 242 -19.62 -24.07 -1.05
C TYR A 242 -20.35 -24.54 -2.32
N PHE A 243 -19.81 -24.19 -3.51
CA PHE A 243 -20.37 -24.66 -4.79
C PHE A 243 -20.06 -26.12 -5.11
N GLN A 244 -19.17 -26.74 -4.39
CA GLN A 244 -18.81 -28.16 -4.55
C GLN A 244 -19.56 -29.08 -3.60
N GLY A 245 -20.53 -28.59 -2.82
CA GLY A 245 -21.41 -29.46 -2.07
C GLY A 245 -21.97 -30.53 -3.00
N ASP A 246 -21.75 -31.79 -2.72
CA ASP A 246 -22.14 -33.08 -3.32
C ASP A 246 -22.42 -33.19 -4.84
N LYS A 247 -22.45 -32.07 -5.60
CA LYS A 247 -22.69 -32.08 -7.06
C LYS A 247 -21.73 -31.12 -7.76
N TYR A 248 -20.78 -31.65 -8.46
CA TYR A 248 -19.74 -30.93 -9.16
C TYR A 248 -20.26 -30.05 -10.27
N LEU A 249 -19.95 -28.74 -10.23
CA LEU A 249 -20.00 -27.89 -11.41
C LEU A 249 -18.71 -28.07 -12.19
N LYS A 250 -18.74 -28.85 -13.27
CA LYS A 250 -17.60 -28.99 -14.19
C LYS A 250 -17.65 -27.88 -15.22
N PHE A 251 -16.62 -27.03 -15.30
CA PHE A 251 -16.45 -26.08 -16.38
C PHE A 251 -15.61 -26.71 -17.48
N ASN A 252 -16.18 -26.86 -18.66
CA ASN A 252 -15.43 -27.29 -19.82
C ASN A 252 -15.08 -26.07 -20.67
N VAL A 253 -13.79 -25.92 -20.95
CA VAL A 253 -13.26 -24.85 -21.80
C VAL A 253 -12.83 -25.47 -23.11
N GLY A 254 -13.56 -25.21 -24.16
CA GLY A 254 -13.17 -25.69 -25.49
C GLY A 254 -14.35 -25.87 -26.45
N ASN A 255 -14.11 -25.58 -27.71
CA ASN A 255 -15.03 -25.78 -28.79
C ASN A 255 -14.89 -27.21 -29.31
N LYS A 256 -16.00 -27.96 -29.40
CA LYS A 256 -16.15 -29.22 -30.15
C LYS A 256 -15.02 -30.26 -30.07
N ASN A 257 -14.10 -30.15 -29.13
CA ASN A 257 -12.98 -31.02 -29.06
C ASN A 257 -13.16 -32.10 -27.99
N PRO A 258 -12.87 -33.36 -28.29
CA PRO A 258 -12.93 -34.49 -27.33
C PRO A 258 -12.06 -34.31 -26.10
N ASN A 259 -11.13 -33.37 -26.11
CA ASN A 259 -10.34 -33.02 -24.93
C ASN A 259 -11.07 -32.04 -24.03
N ARG A 260 -12.16 -32.45 -23.43
CA ARG A 260 -12.89 -31.69 -22.41
C ARG A 260 -12.00 -31.45 -21.21
N VAL A 261 -11.80 -30.17 -20.89
CA VAL A 261 -11.10 -29.77 -19.65
C VAL A 261 -12.12 -29.31 -18.67
N GLY A 262 -12.48 -30.16 -17.74
CA GLY A 262 -13.29 -29.78 -16.61
C GLY A 262 -12.48 -28.93 -15.62
N LEU A 263 -12.92 -27.72 -15.36
CA LEU A 263 -12.41 -26.92 -14.26
C LEU A 263 -13.02 -27.42 -12.95
N THR A 264 -12.32 -28.31 -12.28
CA THR A 264 -12.67 -28.72 -10.92
C THR A 264 -12.05 -27.76 -9.92
N LYS A 265 -12.43 -27.84 -8.64
CA LYS A 265 -11.78 -27.12 -7.54
C LYS A 265 -10.25 -27.20 -7.62
N LYS A 266 -9.72 -28.36 -7.91
CA LYS A 266 -8.29 -28.59 -8.10
C LYS A 266 -7.74 -27.72 -9.21
N HIS A 267 -8.47 -27.57 -10.30
CA HIS A 267 -8.05 -26.79 -11.48
C HIS A 267 -8.10 -25.28 -11.28
N LEU A 268 -8.98 -24.79 -10.43
CA LEU A 268 -9.09 -23.38 -10.10
C LEU A 268 -8.05 -22.97 -9.04
N THR A 269 -7.59 -23.93 -8.24
CA THR A 269 -6.58 -23.71 -7.18
C THR A 269 -5.17 -24.10 -7.60
N THR A 270 -5.03 -25.00 -8.56
CA THR A 270 -3.74 -25.43 -9.09
C THR A 270 -3.34 -24.60 -10.30
N THR A 271 -2.06 -24.43 -10.44
CA THR A 271 -1.47 -23.76 -11.59
C THR A 271 -1.68 -24.60 -12.84
N ARG A 272 -1.73 -23.96 -14.00
CA ARG A 272 -1.81 -24.53 -15.37
C ARG A 272 -0.94 -25.75 -15.65
N LYS A 273 -0.03 -26.14 -14.77
CA LYS A 273 0.86 -27.30 -14.91
C LYS A 273 0.11 -28.62 -14.99
N ASP A 274 -1.09 -28.69 -14.41
CA ASP A 274 -1.91 -29.90 -14.39
C ASP A 274 -2.65 -30.15 -15.71
N TYR A 275 -2.65 -29.17 -16.64
CA TYR A 275 -3.30 -29.28 -17.93
C TYR A 275 -2.30 -29.58 -19.02
N LYS A 276 -2.24 -30.83 -19.46
CA LYS A 276 -1.44 -31.24 -20.63
C LYS A 276 -2.19 -30.94 -21.94
N HIS A 277 -2.54 -29.67 -22.18
CA HIS A 277 -3.12 -29.31 -23.46
C HIS A 277 -2.04 -29.04 -24.51
N LYS A 278 -2.12 -29.78 -25.62
CA LYS A 278 -1.28 -29.53 -26.79
C LYS A 278 -1.73 -28.30 -27.58
N ASN A 279 -3.00 -27.93 -27.46
CA ASN A 279 -3.56 -26.82 -28.19
C ASN A 279 -3.38 -25.49 -27.46
N GLN A 280 -2.62 -24.57 -28.06
CA GLN A 280 -2.33 -23.24 -27.48
C GLN A 280 -3.59 -22.36 -27.35
N HIS A 281 -4.58 -22.55 -28.24
CA HIS A 281 -5.83 -21.80 -28.20
C HIS A 281 -6.65 -22.15 -26.94
N VAL A 282 -6.76 -23.42 -26.61
CA VAL A 282 -7.42 -23.89 -25.37
C VAL A 282 -6.70 -23.35 -24.14
N LYS A 283 -5.36 -23.35 -24.14
CA LYS A 283 -4.56 -22.75 -23.06
C LYS A 283 -4.86 -21.26 -22.91
N ASN A 284 -4.98 -20.53 -24.01
CA ASN A 284 -5.26 -19.09 -23.98
C ASN A 284 -6.70 -18.81 -23.49
N LEU A 285 -7.68 -19.59 -23.90
CA LEU A 285 -9.06 -19.50 -23.41
C LEU A 285 -9.15 -19.78 -21.90
N MET A 286 -8.49 -20.83 -21.45
CA MET A 286 -8.43 -21.16 -20.01
C MET A 286 -7.72 -20.05 -19.22
N ASN A 287 -6.69 -19.47 -19.79
CA ASN A 287 -5.99 -18.34 -19.19
C ASN A 287 -6.90 -17.11 -19.09
N GLY A 288 -7.66 -16.84 -20.14
CA GLY A 288 -8.63 -15.75 -20.17
C GLY A 288 -9.76 -15.97 -19.18
N ALA A 289 -10.34 -17.18 -19.12
CA ALA A 289 -11.39 -17.52 -18.17
C ALA A 289 -10.89 -17.45 -16.72
N ALA A 290 -9.73 -18.00 -16.42
CA ALA A 290 -9.13 -17.94 -15.08
C ALA A 290 -8.77 -16.50 -14.66
N ALA A 291 -8.29 -15.68 -15.61
CA ALA A 291 -8.01 -14.26 -15.37
C ALA A 291 -9.31 -13.47 -15.16
N GLN A 292 -10.36 -13.73 -15.94
CA GLN A 292 -11.67 -13.10 -15.75
C GLN A 292 -12.33 -13.50 -14.44
N ILE A 293 -12.28 -14.77 -14.06
CA ILE A 293 -12.74 -15.24 -12.75
C ILE A 293 -11.99 -14.52 -11.62
N LYS A 294 -10.69 -14.34 -11.78
CA LYS A 294 -9.84 -13.65 -10.81
C LYS A 294 -10.10 -12.13 -10.76
N LEU A 295 -10.38 -11.50 -11.92
CA LEU A 295 -10.64 -10.06 -12.04
C LEU A 295 -12.09 -9.68 -11.69
N MET A 296 -13.05 -10.52 -12.00
CA MET A 296 -14.48 -10.24 -11.79
C MET A 296 -14.99 -10.67 -10.41
N GLY A 297 -14.22 -11.48 -9.66
CA GLY A 297 -14.47 -11.83 -8.25
C GLY A 297 -15.92 -12.19 -7.93
N MET A 298 -16.49 -11.54 -6.93
CA MET A 298 -17.85 -11.77 -6.42
C MET A 298 -18.99 -11.64 -7.45
N PRO A 299 -19.01 -10.68 -8.40
CA PRO A 299 -20.09 -10.57 -9.36
C PRO A 299 -20.20 -11.78 -10.27
N MET A 300 -19.09 -12.33 -10.73
CA MET A 300 -19.07 -13.52 -11.56
C MET A 300 -19.47 -14.76 -10.77
N PHE A 301 -19.10 -14.81 -9.53
CA PHE A 301 -19.47 -15.87 -8.60
C PHE A 301 -20.99 -15.90 -8.35
N ASN A 302 -21.59 -14.75 -8.08
CA ASN A 302 -23.02 -14.63 -7.91
C ASN A 302 -23.78 -15.03 -9.19
N MET A 303 -23.24 -14.66 -10.33
CA MET A 303 -23.81 -15.05 -11.62
C MET A 303 -23.74 -16.57 -11.85
N LEU A 304 -22.64 -17.21 -11.50
CA LEU A 304 -22.51 -18.68 -11.55
C LEU A 304 -23.42 -19.37 -10.53
N LYS A 305 -23.63 -18.74 -9.36
CA LYS A 305 -24.60 -19.20 -8.36
C LYS A 305 -26.03 -19.16 -8.91
N ASP A 306 -26.40 -18.05 -9.53
CA ASP A 306 -27.72 -17.90 -10.17
C ASP A 306 -27.91 -18.91 -11.29
N TYR A 307 -26.86 -19.20 -12.06
CA TYR A 307 -26.86 -20.28 -13.04
C TYR A 307 -27.06 -21.66 -12.42
N ASN A 308 -26.42 -21.93 -11.33
CA ASN A 308 -26.53 -23.23 -10.65
C ASN A 308 -27.92 -23.42 -10.04
N MET A 309 -28.59 -22.34 -9.63
CA MET A 309 -29.96 -22.37 -9.13
C MET A 309 -31.01 -22.50 -10.26
N ALA A 310 -30.70 -21.99 -11.46
CA ALA A 310 -31.54 -22.00 -12.63
C ALA A 310 -30.98 -22.92 -13.74
N PHE A 311 -30.35 -24.04 -13.37
CA PHE A 311 -29.75 -24.95 -14.32
C PHE A 311 -30.77 -25.56 -15.24
N GLU A 312 -30.65 -25.22 -16.52
CA GLU A 312 -31.49 -25.80 -17.62
C GLU A 312 -30.54 -26.32 -18.71
N PRO A 313 -30.44 -27.64 -18.92
CA PRO A 313 -29.61 -28.21 -19.96
C PRO A 313 -29.92 -27.64 -21.33
N GLY A 314 -28.87 -27.31 -22.08
CA GLY A 314 -29.02 -26.77 -23.46
C GLY A 314 -29.14 -25.25 -23.54
N LYS A 315 -29.45 -24.54 -22.47
CA LYS A 315 -29.43 -23.07 -22.48
C LYS A 315 -28.03 -22.49 -22.38
N SER A 316 -27.82 -21.37 -23.06
CA SER A 316 -26.56 -20.60 -22.98
C SER A 316 -26.84 -19.17 -22.56
N LYS A 317 -25.90 -18.56 -21.86
CA LYS A 317 -25.97 -17.17 -21.44
C LYS A 317 -24.58 -16.52 -21.54
N MET A 318 -24.57 -15.25 -21.94
CA MET A 318 -23.36 -14.46 -21.98
C MET A 318 -22.91 -14.12 -20.57
N LEU A 319 -21.61 -14.22 -20.32
CA LEU A 319 -20.99 -13.86 -19.05
C LEU A 319 -20.71 -12.35 -19.02
N GLY A 320 -21.70 -11.56 -18.60
CA GLY A 320 -21.61 -10.10 -18.57
C GLY A 320 -21.52 -9.48 -19.97
N ASN A 321 -20.77 -8.39 -20.11
CA ASN A 321 -20.50 -7.72 -21.39
C ASN A 321 -19.32 -8.35 -22.15
N SER A 322 -18.94 -9.57 -21.84
CA SER A 322 -17.82 -10.26 -22.47
C SER A 322 -18.30 -11.11 -23.66
N ASP A 323 -17.39 -11.36 -24.60
CA ASP A 323 -17.58 -12.31 -25.72
C ASP A 323 -17.50 -13.78 -25.25
N VAL A 324 -17.65 -14.01 -23.97
CA VAL A 324 -17.61 -15.35 -23.39
C VAL A 324 -19.01 -15.84 -23.13
N GLU A 325 -19.34 -16.95 -23.76
CA GLU A 325 -20.62 -17.65 -23.63
C GLU A 325 -20.45 -18.87 -22.71
N CYS A 326 -21.39 -19.03 -21.78
CA CYS A 326 -21.46 -20.21 -20.92
C CYS A 326 -22.72 -21.02 -21.30
N LYS A 327 -22.51 -22.24 -21.78
CA LYS A 327 -23.60 -23.18 -22.11
C LYS A 327 -23.65 -24.29 -21.08
N MET A 328 -24.79 -24.41 -20.40
CA MET A 328 -25.02 -25.45 -19.40
C MET A 328 -25.40 -26.76 -20.05
N TYR A 329 -24.91 -27.88 -19.53
CA TYR A 329 -25.33 -29.23 -19.97
C TYR A 329 -25.13 -30.22 -18.77
N GLU A 330 -25.75 -31.36 -18.92
CA GLU A 330 -25.60 -32.51 -18.00
C GLU A 330 -24.75 -33.57 -18.70
N ASP A 331 -23.76 -34.12 -18.01
CA ASP A 331 -22.96 -35.21 -18.57
C ASP A 331 -23.64 -36.57 -18.36
N GLU A 332 -23.04 -37.62 -18.91
CA GLU A 332 -23.59 -38.98 -18.85
C GLU A 332 -23.69 -39.55 -17.42
N GLU A 333 -22.97 -38.92 -16.48
CA GLU A 333 -22.95 -39.27 -15.06
C GLU A 333 -23.94 -38.43 -14.24
N GLY A 334 -24.73 -37.56 -14.88
CA GLY A 334 -25.71 -36.67 -14.24
C GLY A 334 -25.09 -35.45 -13.57
N ASN A 335 -23.83 -35.12 -13.85
CA ASN A 335 -23.19 -33.94 -13.31
C ASN A 335 -23.58 -32.70 -14.11
N LYS A 336 -23.92 -31.59 -13.41
CA LYS A 336 -24.16 -30.31 -14.04
C LYS A 336 -22.86 -29.72 -14.53
N CYS A 337 -22.76 -29.43 -15.82
CA CYS A 337 -21.57 -28.95 -16.49
C CYS A 337 -21.86 -27.64 -17.21
N ALA A 338 -20.83 -26.81 -17.35
CA ALA A 338 -20.84 -25.60 -18.15
C ALA A 338 -19.72 -25.60 -19.17
N ASN A 339 -20.05 -25.32 -20.42
CA ASN A 339 -19.07 -25.13 -21.49
C ASN A 339 -18.87 -23.64 -21.71
N ILE A 340 -17.67 -23.17 -21.51
CA ILE A 340 -17.31 -21.75 -21.66
C ILE A 340 -16.55 -21.59 -22.97
N SER A 341 -17.09 -20.80 -23.90
CA SER A 341 -16.48 -20.51 -25.19
C SER A 341 -16.54 -19.04 -25.54
N ARG A 342 -15.61 -18.53 -26.32
CA ARG A 342 -15.76 -17.21 -26.95
C ARG A 342 -16.67 -17.30 -28.15
N ARG A 343 -17.56 -16.31 -28.29
CA ARG A 343 -18.59 -16.28 -29.36
C ARG A 343 -17.99 -16.08 -30.75
N ASN A 344 -16.85 -15.46 -30.86
CA ASN A 344 -16.15 -15.20 -32.12
C ASN A 344 -14.77 -15.82 -32.13
N GLY A 345 -14.72 -17.12 -32.22
CA GLY A 345 -13.53 -17.79 -32.71
C GLY A 345 -13.57 -17.80 -34.23
N MET A 346 -13.26 -16.70 -34.89
CA MET A 346 -12.66 -16.73 -36.23
C MET A 346 -11.17 -16.65 -36.09
#